data_1b94a074169e8f034ec77ae2fc839470
#
_entry.id   1b94a074169e8f034ec77ae2fc839470
#
_cell.length_a   1.000
_cell.length_b   1.000
_cell.length_c   1.000
_cell.angle_alpha   90.00
_cell.angle_beta   90.00
_cell.angle_gamma   90.00
#
_symmetry.space_group_name_H-M   'P 1'
#
loop_
_entity.id
_entity.type
_entity.pdbx_description
1 polymer ?
#
loop_
_entity_poly.entity_id
_entity_poly.type
_entity_poly.pdbx_seq_one_letter_code
_entity_poly.pdbx_strand_id
1 'polypeptide(L)'
;NSYQRALDWAINNPKYKEPAVIGAVIDLGRCLNLTDYHSSEILKKGYDMLVVKNEILNISLPQNGKRNKNSDILLRNLDCAVIEQIHQYHKDSGLPAYDSVRGVFIEGKPAFEGSEFREKTHIQLCIKNPNCIKGYFDPRRIDEGYPMP
;
A
#
# COMPACT_ATOMS: atom_id res chain seq x y z
N ASN A 1 5.18 -10.81 1.59
CA ASN A 1 3.99 -11.24 0.85
C ASN A 1 4.24 -12.60 0.24
N SER A 2 3.30 -13.52 0.35
CA SER A 2 3.42 -14.85 -0.21
C SER A 2 3.07 -14.86 -1.71
N TYR A 3 3.68 -15.79 -2.43
CA TYR A 3 3.33 -16.09 -3.83
C TYR A 3 1.83 -16.34 -4.00
N GLN A 4 1.25 -17.18 -3.13
CA GLN A 4 -0.17 -17.55 -3.19
C GLN A 4 -1.09 -16.33 -3.10
N ARG A 5 -0.80 -15.41 -2.18
CA ARG A 5 -1.60 -14.19 -2.04
C ARG A 5 -1.57 -13.30 -3.29
N ALA A 6 -0.40 -13.17 -3.91
CA ALA A 6 -0.26 -12.40 -5.13
C ALA A 6 -0.97 -13.08 -6.31
N LEU A 7 -0.89 -14.42 -6.39
CA LEU A 7 -1.57 -15.20 -7.42
C LEU A 7 -3.09 -15.12 -7.27
N ASP A 8 -3.61 -15.27 -6.05
CA ASP A 8 -5.05 -15.14 -5.77
C ASP A 8 -5.58 -13.75 -6.18
N TRP A 9 -4.81 -12.70 -5.92
CA TRP A 9 -5.17 -11.37 -6.36
C TRP A 9 -5.20 -11.26 -7.88
N ALA A 10 -4.20 -11.81 -8.57
CA ALA A 10 -4.10 -11.77 -10.01
C ALA A 10 -5.24 -12.57 -10.69
N ILE A 11 -5.55 -13.76 -10.19
CA ILE A 11 -6.64 -14.62 -10.70
C ILE A 11 -8.02 -13.93 -10.54
N ASN A 12 -8.24 -13.27 -9.41
CA ASN A 12 -9.50 -12.59 -9.14
C ASN A 12 -9.63 -11.21 -9.81
N ASN A 13 -8.62 -10.77 -10.55
CA ASN A 13 -8.68 -9.50 -11.27
C ASN A 13 -9.07 -9.73 -12.74
N PRO A 14 -10.27 -9.30 -13.16
CA PRO A 14 -10.78 -9.58 -14.51
C PRO A 14 -9.98 -8.92 -15.65
N LYS A 15 -9.02 -8.05 -15.31
CA LYS A 15 -8.14 -7.41 -16.30
C LYS A 15 -7.07 -8.35 -16.84
N TYR A 16 -6.74 -9.44 -16.12
CA TYR A 16 -5.69 -10.36 -16.51
C TYR A 16 -6.27 -11.63 -17.12
N LYS A 17 -5.92 -11.90 -18.38
CA LYS A 17 -6.32 -13.14 -19.08
C LYS A 17 -5.44 -14.31 -18.64
N GLU A 18 -4.16 -14.06 -18.45
CA GLU A 18 -3.14 -15.04 -18.02
C GLU A 18 -2.43 -14.49 -16.78
N PRO A 19 -2.99 -14.75 -15.59
CA PRO A 19 -2.42 -14.23 -14.35
C PRO A 19 -1.09 -14.92 -14.03
N ALA A 20 -0.06 -14.13 -13.75
CA ALA A 20 1.24 -14.59 -13.31
C ALA A 20 1.76 -13.72 -12.16
N VAL A 21 2.74 -14.23 -11.43
CA VAL A 21 3.40 -13.54 -10.32
C VAL A 21 4.89 -13.47 -10.59
N ILE A 22 5.46 -12.31 -10.39
CA ILE A 22 6.90 -12.08 -10.42
C ILE A 22 7.37 -11.61 -9.04
N GLY A 23 8.49 -12.10 -8.60
CA GLY A 23 9.17 -11.60 -7.40
C GLY A 23 10.13 -10.46 -7.73
N ALA A 24 10.35 -9.57 -6.77
CA ALA A 24 11.33 -8.50 -6.89
C ALA A 24 12.17 -8.37 -5.62
N VAL A 25 13.44 -8.07 -5.78
CA VAL A 25 14.33 -7.65 -4.70
C VAL A 25 14.29 -6.13 -4.64
N ILE A 26 13.88 -5.58 -3.51
CA ILE A 26 13.65 -4.16 -3.34
C ILE A 26 14.51 -3.62 -2.19
N ASP A 27 15.27 -2.58 -2.50
CA ASP A 27 15.88 -1.69 -1.53
C ASP A 27 14.89 -0.52 -1.32
N LEU A 28 14.36 -0.38 -0.12
CA LEU A 28 13.31 0.62 0.13
C LEU A 28 13.79 2.06 -0.02
N GLY A 29 15.10 2.29 0.00
CA GLY A 29 15.66 3.64 -0.02
C GLY A 29 15.11 4.48 1.15
N ARG A 30 14.84 5.75 0.89
CA ARG A 30 14.14 6.60 1.84
C ARG A 30 12.65 6.26 1.83
N CYS A 31 12.23 5.41 2.75
CA CYS A 31 10.86 4.89 2.80
C CYS A 31 9.97 5.70 3.75
N LEU A 32 8.80 6.14 3.28
CA LEU A 32 7.71 6.55 4.16
C LEU A 32 7.04 5.28 4.71
N ASN A 33 7.51 4.83 5.87
CA ASN A 33 7.04 3.59 6.49
C ASN A 33 5.84 3.86 7.39
N LEU A 34 4.64 3.64 6.90
CA LEU A 34 3.38 3.88 7.62
C LEU A 34 3.13 2.91 8.79
N THR A 35 4.03 1.94 9.00
CA THR A 35 4.01 1.07 10.18
C THR A 35 4.84 1.63 11.34
N ASP A 36 5.55 2.72 11.11
CA ASP A 36 6.33 3.41 12.13
C ASP A 36 5.45 4.40 12.89
N TYR A 37 5.64 4.48 14.20
CA TYR A 37 4.90 5.41 15.06
C TYR A 37 5.05 6.88 14.61
N HIS A 38 6.26 7.29 14.24
CA HIS A 38 6.52 8.67 13.79
C HIS A 38 5.80 9.02 12.48
N SER A 39 5.49 8.04 11.64
CA SER A 39 4.76 8.28 10.40
C SER A 39 3.33 8.77 10.64
N SER A 40 2.74 8.47 11.80
CA SER A 40 1.41 8.99 12.17
C SER A 40 1.39 10.52 12.28
N GLU A 41 2.47 11.13 12.78
CA GLU A 41 2.61 12.59 12.86
C GLU A 41 2.81 13.20 11.46
N ILE A 42 3.58 12.55 10.62
CA ILE A 42 3.79 12.97 9.22
C ILE A 42 2.46 12.94 8.48
N LEU A 43 1.66 11.86 8.65
CA LEU A 43 0.34 11.74 8.03
C LEU A 43 -0.62 12.83 8.52
N LYS A 44 -0.65 13.12 9.83
CA LYS A 44 -1.48 14.21 10.38
C LYS A 44 -1.12 15.54 9.76
N LYS A 45 0.16 15.90 9.72
CA LYS A 45 0.64 17.13 9.08
C LYS A 45 0.28 17.17 7.59
N GLY A 46 0.41 16.04 6.89
CA GLY A 46 0.01 15.93 5.48
C GLY A 46 -1.48 16.15 5.29
N TYR A 47 -2.30 15.61 6.19
CA TYR A 47 -3.75 15.83 6.18
C TYR A 47 -4.10 17.30 6.43
N ASP A 48 -3.52 17.94 7.47
CA ASP A 48 -3.77 19.35 7.79
C ASP A 48 -3.40 20.25 6.62
N MET A 49 -2.27 20.01 5.96
CA MET A 49 -1.88 20.73 4.75
C MET A 49 -2.88 20.52 3.60
N LEU A 50 -3.39 19.30 3.43
CA LEU A 50 -4.39 18.98 2.40
C LEU A 50 -5.72 19.71 2.68
N VAL A 51 -6.17 19.77 3.95
CA VAL A 51 -7.37 20.50 4.36
C VAL A 51 -7.25 21.97 3.98
N VAL A 52 -6.19 22.64 4.45
CA VAL A 52 -5.95 24.07 4.18
C VAL A 52 -5.90 24.35 2.67
N LYS A 53 -5.19 23.52 1.91
CA LYS A 53 -5.11 23.65 0.45
C LYS A 53 -6.49 23.56 -0.21
N ASN A 54 -7.30 22.56 0.21
CA ASN A 54 -8.62 22.34 -0.37
C ASN A 54 -9.62 23.45 0.00
N GLU A 55 -9.51 24.01 1.22
CA GLU A 55 -10.28 25.18 1.63
C GLU A 55 -9.95 26.41 0.76
N ILE A 56 -8.68 26.70 0.53
CA ILE A 56 -8.24 27.82 -0.31
C ILE A 56 -8.76 27.65 -1.76
N LEU A 57 -8.74 26.41 -2.27
CA LEU A 57 -9.16 26.12 -3.64
C LEU A 57 -10.68 25.90 -3.77
N ASN A 58 -11.40 25.92 -2.65
CA ASN A 58 -12.85 25.59 -2.58
C ASN A 58 -13.16 24.22 -3.19
N ILE A 59 -12.35 23.20 -2.87
CA ILE A 59 -12.48 21.83 -3.35
C ILE A 59 -12.80 20.92 -2.16
N SER A 60 -13.77 20.01 -2.34
CA SER A 60 -14.10 19.01 -1.34
C SER A 60 -12.96 18.03 -1.11
N LEU A 61 -12.73 17.62 0.15
CA LEU A 61 -11.81 16.54 0.47
C LEU A 61 -12.29 15.23 -0.15
N PRO A 62 -11.40 14.43 -0.77
CA PRO A 62 -11.74 13.10 -1.21
C PRO A 62 -12.09 12.22 -0.01
N GLN A 63 -12.88 11.19 -0.24
CA GLN A 63 -13.29 10.26 0.81
C GLN A 63 -12.84 8.85 0.49
N ASN A 64 -12.44 8.11 1.53
CA ASN A 64 -12.26 6.69 1.42
C ASN A 64 -13.62 6.01 1.27
N GLY A 65 -13.69 4.94 0.50
CA GLY A 65 -14.95 4.29 0.17
C GLY A 65 -14.87 2.78 -0.01
N LYS A 66 -16.04 2.18 -0.06
CA LYS A 66 -16.20 0.77 -0.37
C LYS A 66 -16.62 0.61 -1.83
N ARG A 67 -16.13 -0.41 -2.52
CA ARG A 67 -16.63 -0.78 -3.86
C ARG A 67 -18.08 -1.24 -3.81
N ASN A 68 -18.43 -2.04 -2.79
CA ASN A 68 -19.76 -2.59 -2.54
C ASN A 68 -20.05 -2.49 -1.05
N LYS A 69 -21.35 -2.53 -0.66
CA LYS A 69 -21.79 -2.42 0.74
C LYS A 69 -21.09 -3.44 1.68
N ASN A 70 -20.76 -4.64 1.17
CA ASN A 70 -20.18 -5.75 1.92
C ASN A 70 -18.67 -5.92 1.69
N SER A 71 -18.01 -4.99 0.99
CA SER A 71 -16.57 -5.05 0.74
C SER A 71 -15.78 -4.27 1.77
N ASP A 72 -14.49 -4.58 1.88
CA ASP A 72 -13.53 -3.75 2.61
C ASP A 72 -13.45 -2.34 2.01
N ILE A 73 -12.91 -1.38 2.78
CA ILE A 73 -12.63 -0.03 2.29
C ILE A 73 -11.40 -0.12 1.36
N LEU A 74 -11.66 -0.39 0.07
CA LEU A 74 -10.61 -0.55 -0.95
C LEU A 74 -10.32 0.73 -1.71
N LEU A 75 -11.25 1.69 -1.72
CA LEU A 75 -11.07 3.00 -2.34
C LEU A 75 -10.44 3.93 -1.31
N ARG A 76 -9.12 4.05 -1.36
CA ARG A 76 -8.29 4.82 -0.41
C ARG A 76 -8.00 6.23 -0.92
N ASN A 77 -9.00 6.93 -1.45
CA ASN A 77 -8.80 8.22 -2.12
C ASN A 77 -8.27 9.29 -1.18
N LEU A 78 -8.78 9.37 0.06
CA LEU A 78 -8.28 10.32 1.06
C LEU A 78 -6.86 9.97 1.48
N ASP A 79 -6.59 8.71 1.80
CA ASP A 79 -5.26 8.26 2.23
C ASP A 79 -4.22 8.52 1.13
N CYS A 80 -4.56 8.24 -0.12
CA CYS A 80 -3.70 8.54 -1.26
C CYS A 80 -3.44 10.04 -1.40
N ALA A 81 -4.48 10.89 -1.27
CA ALA A 81 -4.34 12.34 -1.38
C ALA A 81 -3.44 12.91 -0.27
N VAL A 82 -3.52 12.38 0.95
CA VAL A 82 -2.63 12.77 2.06
C VAL A 82 -1.17 12.41 1.74
N ILE A 83 -0.92 11.19 1.26
CA ILE A 83 0.43 10.76 0.88
C ILE A 83 0.97 11.62 -0.27
N GLU A 84 0.18 11.90 -1.29
CA GLU A 84 0.58 12.78 -2.39
C GLU A 84 0.85 14.21 -1.91
N GLN A 85 0.08 14.72 -0.95
CA GLN A 85 0.34 16.04 -0.35
C GLN A 85 1.69 16.08 0.39
N ILE A 86 2.06 15.02 1.10
CA ILE A 86 3.38 14.89 1.75
C ILE A 86 4.50 14.92 0.70
N HIS A 87 4.35 14.17 -0.40
CA HIS A 87 5.32 14.19 -1.48
C HIS A 87 5.45 15.56 -2.13
N GLN A 88 4.33 16.24 -2.37
CA GLN A 88 4.32 17.58 -2.94
C GLN A 88 5.02 18.57 -2.01
N TYR A 89 4.73 18.52 -0.70
CA TYR A 89 5.40 19.36 0.30
C TYR A 89 6.93 19.16 0.28
N HIS A 90 7.40 17.91 0.23
CA HIS A 90 8.84 17.63 0.13
C HIS A 90 9.45 18.25 -1.12
N LYS A 91 8.77 18.12 -2.26
CA LYS A 91 9.21 18.70 -3.54
C LYS A 91 9.29 20.24 -3.47
N ASP A 92 8.25 20.89 -2.98
CA ASP A 92 8.15 22.35 -2.94
C ASP A 92 9.11 22.97 -1.94
N SER A 93 9.42 22.24 -0.85
CA SER A 93 10.35 22.66 0.20
C SER A 93 11.81 22.26 -0.07
N GLY A 94 12.12 21.63 -1.20
CA GLY A 94 13.47 21.14 -1.51
C GLY A 94 13.96 20.04 -0.57
N LEU A 95 13.04 19.36 0.12
CA LEU A 95 13.36 18.24 1.01
C LEU A 95 13.62 16.97 0.20
N PRO A 96 14.46 16.04 0.72
CA PRO A 96 14.70 14.78 0.05
C PRO A 96 13.39 14.03 -0.19
N ALA A 97 13.15 13.56 -1.42
CA ALA A 97 11.97 12.78 -1.77
C ALA A 97 11.97 11.41 -1.08
N TYR A 98 10.79 10.86 -0.87
CA TYR A 98 10.67 9.43 -0.53
C TYR A 98 10.77 8.57 -1.78
N ASP A 99 11.59 7.52 -1.70
CA ASP A 99 11.78 6.54 -2.77
C ASP A 99 10.67 5.49 -2.80
N SER A 100 10.10 5.20 -1.63
CA SER A 100 9.03 4.22 -1.47
C SER A 100 8.08 4.57 -0.34
N VAL A 101 6.90 3.95 -0.36
CA VAL A 101 5.91 4.00 0.72
C VAL A 101 5.57 2.57 1.11
N ARG A 102 5.57 2.25 2.41
CA ARG A 102 5.23 0.94 2.95
C ARG A 102 4.06 1.07 3.91
N GLY A 103 3.01 0.28 3.70
CA GLY A 103 1.82 0.29 4.56
C GLY A 103 1.25 -1.09 4.82
N VAL A 104 0.49 -1.23 5.91
CA VAL A 104 -0.30 -2.42 6.21
C VAL A 104 -1.72 -2.23 5.69
N PHE A 105 -2.22 -3.21 4.99
CA PHE A 105 -3.60 -3.25 4.51
C PHE A 105 -4.33 -4.38 5.23
N ILE A 106 -5.35 -4.01 5.99
CA ILE A 106 -6.18 -4.91 6.78
C ILE A 106 -7.41 -5.24 5.94
N GLU A 107 -7.49 -6.47 5.44
CA GLU A 107 -8.52 -6.91 4.50
C GLU A 107 -9.01 -8.32 4.82
N GLY A 108 -10.19 -8.63 4.30
CA GLY A 108 -10.79 -9.95 4.42
C GLY A 108 -11.67 -10.13 5.65
N LYS A 109 -12.13 -11.36 5.83
CA LYS A 109 -12.94 -11.74 6.97
C LYS A 109 -12.08 -11.92 8.23
N PRO A 110 -12.66 -11.90 9.44
CA PRO A 110 -11.96 -12.37 10.64
C PRO A 110 -11.42 -13.80 10.45
N ALA A 111 -10.21 -14.07 10.91
CA ALA A 111 -9.59 -15.38 10.82
C ALA A 111 -10.37 -16.45 11.59
N PHE A 112 -11.08 -16.06 12.65
CA PHE A 112 -12.03 -16.85 13.42
C PHE A 112 -13.04 -15.90 14.07
N GLU A 113 -14.13 -16.44 14.59
CA GLU A 113 -15.20 -15.63 15.21
C GLU A 113 -14.66 -14.78 16.37
N GLY A 114 -14.94 -13.47 16.33
CA GLY A 114 -14.45 -12.51 17.31
C GLY A 114 -12.98 -12.07 17.11
N SER A 115 -12.30 -12.55 16.08
CA SER A 115 -10.90 -12.18 15.81
C SER A 115 -10.76 -10.81 15.18
N GLU A 116 -9.78 -10.02 15.65
CA GLU A 116 -9.29 -8.82 14.96
C GLU A 116 -8.24 -9.13 13.87
N PHE A 117 -7.67 -10.34 13.85
CA PHE A 117 -6.83 -10.78 12.74
C PHE A 117 -7.69 -11.02 11.50
N ARG A 118 -7.26 -10.50 10.36
CA ARG A 118 -7.97 -10.64 9.09
C ARG A 118 -7.20 -11.55 8.14
N GLU A 119 -7.93 -12.41 7.42
CA GLU A 119 -7.37 -13.43 6.50
C GLU A 119 -6.46 -12.84 5.42
N LYS A 120 -6.76 -11.61 5.01
CA LYS A 120 -6.10 -10.95 3.89
C LYS A 120 -5.22 -9.76 4.28
N THR A 121 -4.87 -9.64 5.56
CA THR A 121 -3.94 -8.60 6.03
C THR A 121 -2.57 -8.81 5.39
N HIS A 122 -2.01 -7.76 4.82
CA HIS A 122 -0.72 -7.81 4.14
C HIS A 122 -0.02 -6.45 4.12
N ILE A 123 1.28 -6.47 3.84
CA ILE A 123 2.06 -5.27 3.60
C ILE A 123 2.06 -4.97 2.10
N GLN A 124 1.80 -3.72 1.74
CA GLN A 124 2.00 -3.21 0.38
C GLN A 124 3.18 -2.24 0.34
N LEU A 125 3.88 -2.29 -0.78
CA LEU A 125 4.94 -1.35 -1.13
C LEU A 125 4.54 -0.59 -2.39
N CYS A 126 4.62 0.74 -2.33
CA CYS A 126 4.55 1.59 -3.50
C CYS A 126 5.97 2.10 -3.79
N ILE A 127 6.53 1.74 -4.93
CA ILE A 127 7.86 2.17 -5.36
C ILE A 127 7.72 3.42 -6.22
N LYS A 128 8.26 4.54 -5.77
CA LYS A 128 8.29 5.82 -6.50
C LYS A 128 9.58 5.98 -7.29
N ASN A 129 10.70 5.51 -6.75
CA ASN A 129 11.98 5.52 -7.42
C ASN A 129 12.27 4.11 -7.99
N PRO A 130 12.23 3.92 -9.31
CA PRO A 130 12.48 2.61 -9.92
C PRO A 130 13.85 2.01 -9.58
N ASN A 131 14.84 2.82 -9.23
CA ASN A 131 16.17 2.35 -8.81
C ASN A 131 16.16 1.56 -7.51
N CYS A 132 15.04 1.59 -6.77
CA CYS A 132 14.80 0.72 -5.62
C CYS A 132 14.65 -0.76 -6.02
N ILE A 133 14.28 -1.07 -7.25
CA ILE A 133 14.15 -2.44 -7.73
C ILE A 133 15.52 -2.93 -8.17
N LYS A 134 16.11 -3.85 -7.41
CA LYS A 134 17.45 -4.38 -7.66
C LYS A 134 17.46 -5.61 -8.57
N GLY A 135 16.31 -6.23 -8.80
CA GLY A 135 16.18 -7.35 -9.70
C GLY A 135 14.83 -8.02 -9.57
N TYR A 136 14.54 -8.90 -10.51
CA TYR A 136 13.33 -9.70 -10.55
C TYR A 136 13.71 -11.18 -10.53
N PHE A 137 12.80 -12.01 -10.02
CA PHE A 137 12.96 -13.45 -9.99
C PHE A 137 11.63 -14.15 -10.18
N ASP A 138 11.66 -15.39 -10.68
CA ASP A 138 10.49 -16.25 -10.68
C ASP A 138 10.29 -16.83 -9.27
N PRO A 139 9.15 -16.53 -8.60
CA PRO A 139 8.93 -16.98 -7.25
C PRO A 139 8.87 -18.51 -7.20
N ARG A 140 9.64 -19.11 -6.28
CA ARG A 140 9.59 -20.55 -6.05
C ARG A 140 8.18 -20.96 -5.65
N ARG A 141 7.61 -21.96 -6.32
CA ARG A 141 6.43 -22.66 -5.85
C ARG A 141 6.80 -23.41 -4.58
N ILE A 142 5.91 -23.41 -3.58
CA ILE A 142 6.10 -24.23 -2.38
C ILE A 142 6.05 -25.68 -2.86
N ASP A 143 7.14 -26.39 -2.67
CA ASP A 143 7.22 -27.82 -2.86
C ASP A 143 6.92 -28.49 -1.52
N GLU A 144 5.79 -29.18 -1.43
CA GLU A 144 5.36 -29.86 -0.20
C GLU A 144 6.34 -30.94 0.26
N GLY A 145 7.21 -31.43 -0.63
CA GLY A 145 8.31 -32.35 -0.31
C GLY A 145 9.46 -31.72 0.50
N TYR A 146 9.50 -30.37 0.58
CA TYR A 146 10.50 -29.65 1.35
C TYR A 146 9.83 -28.69 2.33
N PRO A 147 9.52 -29.15 3.56
CA PRO A 147 8.91 -28.29 4.57
C PRO A 147 9.82 -27.08 4.83
N MET A 148 9.20 -25.93 4.96
CA MET A 148 9.93 -24.70 5.34
C MET A 148 10.50 -24.87 6.75
N PRO A 149 11.74 -24.40 6.99
CA PRO A 149 12.36 -24.47 8.31
C PRO A 149 11.58 -23.66 9.34
#